data_3076855ea26bfe4ff6e89386ecc5e878
#
_entry.id   3076855ea26bfe4ff6e89386ecc5e878
#
_cell.length_a   1.000
_cell.length_b   1.000
_cell.length_c   1.000
_cell.angle_alpha   90.00
_cell.angle_beta   90.00
_cell.angle_gamma   90.00
#
_symmetry.space_group_name_H-M   'P 1'
#
loop_
_entity.id
_entity.type
_entity.pdbx_description
1 polymer ?
#
loop_
_entity_poly.entity_id
_entity_poly.type
_entity_poly.pdbx_seq_one_letter_code
_entity_poly.pdbx_strand_id
1 'polypeptide(L)'
;MAMKKGPTKGSGGKHRNALRGKGPTPKAENRVYHKAYKAKKVADRRKMADPRLAARRRVAKFASESDDLVIGRNAVLEALRCGVPASTLYIAARIEHDDRTREIVRLAGIHGLHLMEADRLEMDRIARSSNHQGIVMKAQPFQYSSLAELVLSLIH
;
A
#
# COMPACT_ATOMS: atom_id res chain seq x y z
N MET A 1 -45.64 -22.94 -47.52
CA MET A 1 -45.56 -23.27 -46.07
C MET A 1 -44.12 -23.72 -45.74
N ALA A 2 -43.36 -22.92 -44.99
CA ALA A 2 -42.00 -23.25 -44.60
C ALA A 2 -42.03 -24.13 -43.36
N MET A 3 -41.50 -25.34 -43.42
CA MET A 3 -41.32 -26.25 -42.27
C MET A 3 -40.39 -25.66 -41.26
N LYS A 4 -40.83 -25.41 -40.02
CA LYS A 4 -39.99 -25.06 -38.87
C LYS A 4 -39.09 -26.26 -38.56
N LYS A 5 -37.76 -26.10 -38.74
CA LYS A 5 -36.76 -27.07 -38.25
C LYS A 5 -36.93 -27.22 -36.75
N GLY A 6 -37.19 -28.41 -36.27
CA GLY A 6 -37.24 -28.75 -34.85
C GLY A 6 -35.88 -28.57 -34.17
N PRO A 7 -35.87 -28.51 -32.84
CA PRO A 7 -34.64 -28.29 -32.09
C PRO A 7 -33.64 -29.42 -32.36
N THR A 8 -32.44 -29.08 -32.86
CA THR A 8 -31.35 -30.00 -33.06
C THR A 8 -30.96 -30.63 -31.70
N LYS A 9 -31.16 -31.94 -31.57
CA LYS A 9 -30.68 -32.74 -30.45
C LYS A 9 -29.13 -32.80 -30.48
N GLY A 10 -28.50 -31.73 -30.12
CA GLY A 10 -27.04 -31.69 -29.90
C GLY A 10 -26.78 -30.98 -28.61
N SER A 11 -25.90 -31.51 -27.77
CA SER A 11 -25.53 -30.98 -26.45
C SER A 11 -24.95 -29.57 -26.47
N GLY A 12 -25.08 -28.84 -27.57
CA GLY A 12 -24.31 -27.62 -27.82
C GLY A 12 -24.98 -26.28 -27.53
N GLY A 13 -26.33 -26.22 -27.36
CA GLY A 13 -26.99 -24.93 -27.44
C GLY A 13 -27.13 -24.16 -26.12
N LYS A 14 -27.84 -24.71 -25.17
CA LYS A 14 -28.26 -23.95 -23.97
C LYS A 14 -27.29 -24.02 -22.77
N HIS A 15 -26.44 -25.04 -22.72
CA HIS A 15 -25.54 -25.28 -21.56
C HIS A 15 -24.14 -24.72 -21.70
N ARG A 16 -23.73 -24.24 -22.88
CA ARG A 16 -22.38 -23.61 -23.06
C ARG A 16 -22.16 -22.38 -22.19
N ASN A 17 -23.20 -21.58 -21.95
CA ASN A 17 -23.08 -20.40 -21.06
C ASN A 17 -23.12 -20.77 -19.57
N ALA A 18 -23.75 -21.88 -19.21
CA ALA A 18 -23.75 -22.39 -17.83
C ALA A 18 -22.37 -22.94 -17.41
N LEU A 19 -21.59 -23.46 -18.37
CA LEU A 19 -20.23 -23.92 -18.15
C LEU A 19 -19.20 -22.79 -18.05
N ARG A 20 -19.56 -21.56 -18.37
CA ARG A 20 -18.72 -20.36 -18.16
C ARG A 20 -18.60 -20.05 -16.66
N GLY A 21 -17.72 -20.75 -15.98
CA GLY A 21 -17.28 -20.40 -14.64
C GLY A 21 -17.97 -21.10 -13.47
N LYS A 22 -18.94 -22.02 -13.72
CA LYS A 22 -19.61 -22.82 -12.69
C LYS A 22 -19.50 -24.34 -12.91
N GLY A 23 -18.65 -24.78 -13.81
CA GLY A 23 -18.44 -26.23 -14.06
C GLY A 23 -17.26 -26.79 -13.24
N PRO A 24 -17.15 -28.14 -13.16
CA PRO A 24 -16.04 -28.82 -12.51
C PRO A 24 -14.67 -28.56 -13.19
N THR A 25 -14.68 -27.98 -14.38
CA THR A 25 -13.45 -27.66 -15.11
C THR A 25 -12.99 -26.24 -14.77
N PRO A 26 -11.78 -26.05 -14.22
CA PRO A 26 -11.23 -24.74 -13.91
C PRO A 26 -11.18 -23.83 -15.14
N LYS A 27 -11.31 -22.51 -14.94
CA LYS A 27 -11.17 -21.53 -16.02
C LYS A 27 -9.85 -21.74 -16.77
N ALA A 28 -9.83 -21.44 -18.07
CA ALA A 28 -8.63 -21.56 -18.92
C ALA A 28 -7.38 -20.91 -18.30
N GLU A 29 -7.57 -19.80 -17.60
CA GLU A 29 -6.54 -19.04 -16.89
C GLU A 29 -5.93 -19.77 -15.67
N ASN A 30 -6.63 -20.79 -15.15
CA ASN A 30 -6.21 -21.55 -13.97
C ASN A 30 -5.67 -22.94 -14.35
N ARG A 31 -5.65 -23.29 -15.63
CA ARG A 31 -5.11 -24.58 -16.12
C ARG A 31 -3.63 -24.41 -16.47
N VAL A 32 -2.76 -25.09 -15.76
CA VAL A 32 -1.29 -24.98 -15.86
C VAL A 32 -0.75 -25.15 -17.29
N TYR A 33 -1.36 -26.05 -18.07
CA TYR A 33 -0.93 -26.34 -19.44
C TYR A 33 -1.61 -25.47 -20.51
N HIS A 34 -2.56 -24.62 -20.13
CA HIS A 34 -3.29 -23.79 -21.08
C HIS A 34 -2.52 -22.52 -21.44
N LYS A 35 -2.58 -22.10 -22.72
CA LYS A 35 -1.93 -20.86 -23.21
C LYS A 35 -2.30 -19.63 -22.40
N ALA A 36 -3.57 -19.53 -21.96
CA ALA A 36 -4.05 -18.41 -21.13
C ALA A 36 -3.38 -18.36 -19.75
N TYR A 37 -3.08 -19.50 -19.12
CA TYR A 37 -2.33 -19.58 -17.87
C TYR A 37 -0.91 -19.05 -18.04
N LYS A 38 -0.22 -19.48 -19.09
CA LYS A 38 1.14 -19.00 -19.38
C LYS A 38 1.16 -17.49 -19.65
N ALA A 39 0.19 -16.99 -20.43
CA ALA A 39 0.06 -15.55 -20.70
C ALA A 39 -0.21 -14.74 -19.42
N LYS A 40 -1.12 -15.21 -18.56
CA LYS A 40 -1.40 -14.59 -17.26
C LYS A 40 -0.15 -14.56 -16.37
N LYS A 41 0.56 -15.68 -16.25
CA LYS A 41 1.81 -15.77 -15.46
C LYS A 41 2.88 -14.79 -15.95
N VAL A 42 3.03 -14.63 -17.28
CA VAL A 42 3.96 -13.63 -17.85
C VAL A 42 3.50 -12.20 -17.55
N ALA A 43 2.21 -11.92 -17.68
CA ALA A 43 1.64 -10.61 -17.38
C ALA A 43 1.80 -10.25 -15.88
N ASP A 44 1.55 -11.20 -14.98
CA ASP A 44 1.73 -11.03 -13.54
C ASP A 44 3.21 -10.82 -13.17
N ARG A 45 4.12 -11.56 -13.85
CA ARG A 45 5.57 -11.37 -13.67
C ARG A 45 6.02 -9.97 -14.13
N ARG A 46 5.48 -9.46 -15.25
CA ARG A 46 5.75 -8.10 -15.72
C ARG A 46 5.22 -7.05 -14.75
N LYS A 47 4.00 -7.23 -14.22
CA LYS A 47 3.43 -6.36 -13.18
C LYS A 47 4.24 -6.38 -11.88
N MET A 48 4.81 -7.54 -11.51
CA MET A 48 5.68 -7.65 -10.34
C MET A 48 7.05 -7.03 -10.56
N ALA A 49 7.56 -7.02 -11.79
CA ALA A 49 8.84 -6.43 -12.16
C ALA A 49 8.77 -4.92 -12.39
N ASP A 50 7.57 -4.32 -12.41
CA ASP A 50 7.43 -2.87 -12.52
C ASP A 50 7.95 -2.18 -11.25
N PRO A 51 9.05 -1.39 -11.36
CA PRO A 51 9.66 -0.72 -10.20
C PRO A 51 8.68 0.23 -9.51
N ARG A 52 7.74 0.83 -10.25
CA ARG A 52 6.70 1.71 -9.70
C ARG A 52 5.72 0.94 -8.81
N LEU A 53 5.29 -0.25 -9.24
CA LEU A 53 4.42 -1.12 -8.44
C LEU A 53 5.15 -1.74 -7.24
N ALA A 54 6.44 -2.03 -7.37
CA ALA A 54 7.26 -2.50 -6.25
C ALA A 54 7.44 -1.41 -5.19
N ALA A 55 7.70 -0.16 -5.59
CA ALA A 55 7.75 0.99 -4.70
C ALA A 55 6.40 1.21 -3.98
N ARG A 56 5.28 1.18 -4.73
CA ARG A 56 3.92 1.29 -4.16
C ARG A 56 3.60 0.20 -3.13
N ARG A 57 4.04 -1.04 -3.36
CA ARG A 57 3.86 -2.15 -2.41
C ARG A 57 4.69 -1.97 -1.15
N ARG A 58 5.94 -1.46 -1.27
CA ARG A 58 6.79 -1.15 -0.12
C ARG A 58 6.14 -0.09 0.75
N VAL A 59 5.71 1.04 0.17
CA VAL A 59 5.04 2.13 0.88
C VAL A 59 3.76 1.62 1.57
N ALA A 60 2.92 0.85 0.87
CA ALA A 60 1.68 0.29 1.45
C ALA A 60 1.96 -0.68 2.61
N LYS A 61 3.04 -1.48 2.54
CA LYS A 61 3.43 -2.39 3.62
C LYS A 61 3.88 -1.62 4.86
N PHE A 62 4.72 -0.59 4.69
CA PHE A 62 5.18 0.24 5.81
C PHE A 62 4.04 1.03 6.46
N ALA A 63 3.05 1.48 5.67
CA ALA A 63 1.88 2.21 6.19
C ALA A 63 0.89 1.33 6.97
N SER A 64 0.91 0.01 6.79
CA SER A 64 -0.01 -0.92 7.46
C SER A 64 0.47 -1.40 8.83
N GLU A 65 1.75 -1.19 9.17
CA GLU A 65 2.37 -1.78 10.36
C GLU A 65 2.28 -0.91 11.63
N SER A 66 1.88 0.36 11.52
CA SER A 66 1.67 1.20 12.71
C SER A 66 0.62 2.27 12.43
N ASP A 67 -0.28 2.48 13.40
CA ASP A 67 -1.26 3.57 13.37
C ASP A 67 -0.66 4.92 13.84
N ASP A 68 0.61 4.94 14.27
CA ASP A 68 1.29 6.12 14.82
C ASP A 68 1.84 6.99 13.70
N LEU A 69 0.95 7.75 13.06
CA LEU A 69 1.29 8.68 12.01
C LEU A 69 1.08 10.12 12.48
N VAL A 70 2.10 10.95 12.30
CA VAL A 70 2.01 12.40 12.47
C VAL A 70 1.82 13.03 11.09
N ILE A 71 0.73 13.77 10.90
CA ILE A 71 0.28 14.23 9.58
C ILE A 71 0.29 15.76 9.54
N GLY A 72 0.89 16.32 8.48
CA GLY A 72 0.92 17.75 8.21
C GLY A 72 2.20 18.44 8.65
N ARG A 73 2.52 19.56 7.94
CA ARG A 73 3.81 20.27 8.09
C ARG A 73 4.09 20.75 9.51
N ASN A 74 3.11 21.38 10.14
CA ASN A 74 3.31 21.94 11.49
C ASN A 74 3.46 20.84 12.55
N ALA A 75 2.60 19.82 12.50
CA ALA A 75 2.64 18.72 13.45
C ALA A 75 3.95 17.92 13.37
N VAL A 76 4.43 17.65 12.14
CA VAL A 76 5.70 16.95 11.92
C VAL A 76 6.89 17.82 12.38
N LEU A 77 6.86 19.12 12.11
CA LEU A 77 7.92 20.03 12.56
C LEU A 77 8.05 20.04 14.08
N GLU A 78 6.92 20.19 14.78
CA GLU A 78 6.90 20.19 16.24
C GLU A 78 7.31 18.83 16.82
N ALA A 79 6.84 17.73 16.23
CA ALA A 79 7.25 16.39 16.67
C ALA A 79 8.77 16.17 16.53
N LEU A 80 9.38 16.64 15.43
CA LEU A 80 10.82 16.56 15.23
C LEU A 80 11.60 17.47 16.20
N ARG A 81 11.09 18.68 16.50
CA ARG A 81 11.69 19.57 17.49
C ARG A 81 11.63 18.99 18.90
N CYS A 82 10.53 18.32 19.24
CA CYS A 82 10.39 17.61 20.51
C CYS A 82 11.16 16.29 20.58
N GLY A 83 11.83 15.86 19.52
CA GLY A 83 12.59 14.64 19.50
C GLY A 83 11.73 13.36 19.53
N VAL A 84 10.51 13.41 19.02
CA VAL A 84 9.64 12.22 18.93
C VAL A 84 10.34 11.15 18.09
N PRO A 85 10.54 9.94 18.63
CA PRO A 85 11.20 8.87 17.89
C PRO A 85 10.37 8.48 16.67
N ALA A 86 10.99 8.50 15.50
CA ALA A 86 10.35 8.19 14.24
C ALA A 86 11.27 7.34 13.36
N SER A 87 10.69 6.64 12.41
CA SER A 87 11.44 5.77 11.50
C SER A 87 11.51 6.32 10.08
N THR A 88 10.44 6.94 9.61
CA THR A 88 10.33 7.33 8.21
C THR A 88 9.59 8.65 8.07
N LEU A 89 10.08 9.49 7.17
CA LEU A 89 9.42 10.72 6.74
C LEU A 89 9.03 10.58 5.27
N TYR A 90 7.72 10.68 4.99
CA TYR A 90 7.16 10.69 3.65
C TYR A 90 6.98 12.13 3.18
N ILE A 91 7.47 12.43 1.98
CA ILE A 91 7.41 13.76 1.37
C ILE A 91 6.77 13.62 -0.01
N ALA A 92 5.80 14.49 -0.31
CA ALA A 92 5.18 14.51 -1.63
C ALA A 92 6.15 15.02 -2.70
N ALA A 93 6.20 14.35 -3.86
CA ALA A 93 7.07 14.67 -4.99
C ALA A 93 6.96 16.13 -5.50
N ARG A 94 5.82 16.79 -5.23
CA ARG A 94 5.54 18.19 -5.63
C ARG A 94 5.18 19.05 -4.43
N ILE A 95 5.97 18.96 -3.37
CA ILE A 95 5.77 19.82 -2.20
C ILE A 95 6.35 21.21 -2.44
N GLU A 96 5.68 22.22 -1.91
CA GLU A 96 6.24 23.57 -1.86
C GLU A 96 7.44 23.61 -0.93
N HIS A 97 8.57 24.10 -1.42
CA HIS A 97 9.81 24.25 -0.67
C HIS A 97 9.78 25.55 0.16
N ASP A 98 8.92 25.59 1.16
CA ASP A 98 8.89 26.65 2.15
C ASP A 98 9.98 26.42 3.23
N ASP A 99 10.21 27.43 4.08
CA ASP A 99 11.21 27.36 5.13
C ASP A 99 10.94 26.24 6.14
N ARG A 100 9.65 25.95 6.39
CA ARG A 100 9.24 24.83 7.26
C ARG A 100 9.61 23.49 6.67
N THR A 101 9.38 23.29 5.39
CA THR A 101 9.75 22.05 4.69
C THR A 101 11.27 21.84 4.72
N ARG A 102 12.06 22.91 4.52
CA ARG A 102 13.52 22.84 4.62
C ARG A 102 13.98 22.46 6.03
N GLU A 103 13.36 23.04 7.04
CA GLU A 103 13.67 22.74 8.45
C GLU A 103 13.31 21.30 8.80
N ILE A 104 12.14 20.79 8.35
CA ILE A 104 11.74 19.40 8.53
C ILE A 104 12.77 18.43 7.92
N VAL A 105 13.18 18.68 6.68
CA VAL A 105 14.18 17.82 6.00
C VAL A 105 15.52 17.85 6.74
N ARG A 106 15.95 19.03 7.21
CA ARG A 106 17.18 19.18 8.00
C ARG A 106 17.11 18.39 9.31
N LEU A 107 16.01 18.54 10.07
CA LEU A 107 15.82 17.82 11.33
C LEU A 107 15.69 16.31 11.10
N ALA A 108 15.01 15.89 10.06
CA ALA A 108 14.91 14.47 9.69
C ALA A 108 16.31 13.86 9.40
N GLY A 109 17.19 14.61 8.75
CA GLY A 109 18.58 14.21 8.55
C GLY A 109 19.36 14.10 9.86
N ILE A 110 19.19 15.05 10.80
CA ILE A 110 19.84 15.01 12.12
C ILE A 110 19.37 13.79 12.93
N HIS A 111 18.07 13.48 12.89
CA HIS A 111 17.49 12.32 13.58
C HIS A 111 17.69 10.99 12.84
N GLY A 112 18.33 10.98 11.67
CA GLY A 112 18.60 9.77 10.89
C GLY A 112 17.35 9.09 10.32
N LEU A 113 16.29 9.86 10.02
CA LEU A 113 15.05 9.32 9.47
C LEU A 113 15.21 8.90 8.01
N HIS A 114 14.54 7.83 7.61
CA HIS A 114 14.45 7.45 6.21
C HIS A 114 13.53 8.41 5.47
N LEU A 115 14.06 9.14 4.48
CA LEU A 115 13.27 10.01 3.60
C LEU A 115 12.71 9.19 2.45
N MET A 116 11.40 9.24 2.25
CA MET A 116 10.70 8.57 1.15
C MET A 116 9.84 9.58 0.39
N GLU A 117 10.11 9.68 -0.91
CA GLU A 117 9.27 10.46 -1.81
C GLU A 117 8.07 9.64 -2.25
N ALA A 118 6.88 10.23 -2.22
CA ALA A 118 5.62 9.59 -2.57
C ALA A 118 4.75 10.48 -3.43
N ASP A 119 3.97 9.88 -4.35
CA ASP A 119 2.95 10.58 -5.11
C ASP A 119 1.78 11.00 -4.21
N ARG A 120 1.02 12.03 -4.65
CA ARG A 120 -0.14 12.52 -3.89
C ARG A 120 -1.13 11.39 -3.53
N LEU A 121 -1.43 10.50 -4.47
CA LEU A 121 -2.32 9.36 -4.23
C LEU A 121 -1.76 8.36 -3.21
N GLU A 122 -0.45 8.22 -3.15
CA GLU A 122 0.23 7.39 -2.17
C GLU A 122 0.21 8.05 -0.79
N MET A 123 0.42 9.37 -0.76
CA MET A 123 0.31 10.16 0.46
C MET A 123 -1.10 10.11 1.06
N ASP A 124 -2.17 10.25 0.25
CA ASP A 124 -3.56 10.12 0.68
C ASP A 124 -3.84 8.74 1.31
N ARG A 125 -3.24 7.68 0.76
CA ARG A 125 -3.37 6.31 1.28
C ARG A 125 -2.60 6.10 2.58
N ILE A 126 -1.38 6.64 2.67
CA ILE A 126 -0.54 6.55 3.87
C ILE A 126 -1.19 7.31 5.00
N ALA A 127 -1.56 8.57 4.75
CA ALA A 127 -2.17 9.46 5.73
C ALA A 127 -3.61 9.07 6.10
N ARG A 128 -4.27 8.22 5.31
CA ARG A 128 -5.72 7.96 5.39
C ARG A 128 -6.56 9.25 5.40
N SER A 129 -6.01 10.33 4.85
CA SER A 129 -6.58 11.67 4.83
C SER A 129 -6.01 12.48 3.67
N SER A 130 -6.81 13.37 3.11
CA SER A 130 -6.37 14.33 2.08
C SER A 130 -5.66 15.58 2.63
N ASN A 131 -5.68 15.78 3.97
CA ASN A 131 -5.15 16.98 4.62
C ASN A 131 -3.67 16.86 5.04
N HIS A 132 -2.91 15.95 4.42
CA HIS A 132 -1.52 15.71 4.79
C HIS A 132 -0.52 16.82 4.46
N GLN A 133 -0.93 17.85 3.69
CA GLN A 133 -0.07 18.98 3.29
C GLN A 133 1.28 18.56 2.66
N GLY A 134 1.35 17.37 2.11
CA GLY A 134 2.54 16.82 1.47
C GLY A 134 3.60 16.22 2.42
N ILE A 135 3.33 16.16 3.74
CA ILE A 135 4.27 15.58 4.71
C ILE A 135 3.55 14.66 5.70
N VAL A 136 4.11 13.47 5.89
CA VAL A 136 3.67 12.48 6.87
C VAL A 136 4.90 11.83 7.51
N MET A 137 4.93 11.76 8.82
CA MET A 137 5.99 11.10 9.58
C MET A 137 5.43 9.83 10.24
N LYS A 138 6.15 8.74 10.13
CA LYS A 138 5.86 7.51 10.84
C LYS A 138 6.63 7.51 12.15
N ALA A 139 5.91 7.75 13.26
CA ALA A 139 6.46 7.64 14.59
C ALA A 139 6.71 6.17 14.98
N GLN A 140 7.62 5.94 15.90
CA GLN A 140 7.78 4.62 16.51
C GLN A 140 6.66 4.44 17.54
N PRO A 141 6.08 3.23 17.67
CA PRO A 141 5.08 2.96 18.68
C PRO A 141 5.65 3.22 20.08
N PHE A 142 4.88 3.91 20.90
CA PHE A 142 5.28 4.20 22.27
C PHE A 142 5.33 2.90 23.09
N GLN A 143 6.47 2.65 23.72
CA GLN A 143 6.62 1.50 24.60
C GLN A 143 6.30 1.93 26.03
N TYR A 144 5.21 1.38 26.58
CA TYR A 144 4.86 1.58 27.98
C TYR A 144 5.74 0.69 28.86
N SER A 145 6.42 1.30 29.83
CA SER A 145 7.09 0.53 30.88
C SER A 145 6.07 -0.11 31.79
N SER A 146 6.34 -1.34 32.22
CA SER A 146 5.48 -2.00 33.21
C SER A 146 5.60 -1.32 34.58
N LEU A 147 4.55 -1.41 35.41
CA LEU A 147 4.58 -0.86 36.75
C LEU A 147 5.75 -1.43 37.59
N ALA A 148 6.10 -2.69 37.36
CA ALA A 148 7.21 -3.36 38.01
C ALA A 148 8.56 -2.74 37.64
N GLU A 149 8.78 -2.41 36.37
CA GLU A 149 10.00 -1.72 35.91
C GLU A 149 10.11 -0.30 36.46
N LEU A 150 8.97 0.43 36.55
CA LEU A 150 8.94 1.75 37.19
C LEU A 150 9.31 1.68 38.67
N VAL A 151 8.77 0.72 39.40
CA VAL A 151 9.09 0.54 40.84
C VAL A 151 10.56 0.16 41.02
N LEU A 152 11.11 -0.73 40.18
CA LEU A 152 12.52 -1.10 40.24
C LEU A 152 13.44 0.09 39.93
N SER A 153 13.07 0.96 38.99
CA SER A 153 13.87 2.15 38.66
C SER A 153 13.88 3.22 39.76
N LEU A 154 12.85 3.26 40.61
CA LEU A 154 12.75 4.19 41.76
C LEU A 154 13.51 3.71 43.00
N ILE A 155 13.90 2.42 43.06
CA ILE A 155 14.61 1.81 44.21
C ILE A 155 16.14 1.83 44.00
N HIS A 156 16.57 2.17 42.80
CA HIS A 156 18.00 2.32 42.42
C HIS A 156 18.33 3.79 42.27
#